data_541c05f8039787603caaf814cbde615c
#
_entry.id   541c05f8039787603caaf814cbde615c
#
_cell.length_a   1.000
_cell.length_b   1.000
_cell.length_c   1.000
_cell.angle_alpha   90.00
_cell.angle_beta   90.00
_cell.angle_gamma   90.00
#
_symmetry.space_group_name_H-M   'P 1'
#
loop_
_entity.id
_entity.type
_entity.pdbx_description
1 polymer ?
#
loop_
_entity_poly.entity_id
_entity_poly.type
_entity_poly.pdbx_seq_one_letter_code
_entity_poly.pdbx_strand_id
1 'polypeptide(L)'
;DSTCRVRSDVPMWNAVALLRTYDKNERVNPGLEKASSVLDSFDRSSAYFKGACPEIPYLEPFGGKSKLKALATDSNYAKAALSVAHYTGKDVYLDRGERRYLAARKYYFDPKAGLYTAYVIDDGKHCTQIPHRFLASVNGNMIYAAYVLFASQRGTVYQQQASGVARTAVAKLSDARGVLANLQDEDDTADPLFEAMFVLANYWNMDFARAWIARNAAAAESARREDGSIGRFLDGPPPADGVTAWQTSGGFAATLAAQALQPGEVLPSPGPGWKTAKFVRLGAQTTPQTIRFTGSGIALRGTLGDPCCPGGARVFIDGVETFDRTGIRQSYSPAGKIPNAILFAWQWPVAGKHEIKLEADSPAGAGQAAHLSGYEVK
;
A
#
# COMPACT_ATOMS: atom_id res chain seq x y z
N ASP A 1 2.97 -13.97 33.68
CA ASP A 1 3.00 -14.31 32.25
C ASP A 1 2.10 -13.35 31.47
N SER A 2 2.63 -12.18 31.16
CA SER A 2 2.02 -11.28 30.20
C SER A 2 2.37 -11.77 28.79
N THR A 3 1.78 -12.87 28.36
CA THR A 3 1.79 -13.22 26.95
C THR A 3 1.06 -12.11 26.21
N CYS A 4 1.79 -11.25 25.53
CA CYS A 4 1.26 -10.29 24.56
C CYS A 4 0.36 -11.07 23.61
N ARG A 5 -0.95 -10.97 23.78
CA ARG A 5 -1.93 -11.61 22.92
C ARG A 5 -1.99 -10.83 21.63
N VAL A 6 -1.12 -11.18 20.70
CA VAL A 6 -1.07 -10.52 19.39
C VAL A 6 -2.35 -10.83 18.63
N ARG A 7 -3.06 -9.81 18.17
CA ARG A 7 -4.21 -9.96 17.28
C ARG A 7 -3.76 -10.61 15.97
N SER A 8 -4.59 -11.45 15.40
CA SER A 8 -4.26 -12.23 14.19
C SER A 8 -4.04 -11.37 12.94
N ASP A 9 -4.60 -10.17 12.89
CA ASP A 9 -4.42 -9.23 11.80
C ASP A 9 -3.02 -8.56 11.78
N VAL A 10 -2.40 -8.37 12.96
CA VAL A 10 -1.08 -7.71 13.08
C VAL A 10 0.02 -8.41 12.28
N PRO A 11 0.27 -9.73 12.44
CA PRO A 11 1.26 -10.41 11.62
C PRO A 11 0.92 -10.38 10.12
N MET A 12 -0.35 -10.32 9.75
CA MET A 12 -0.75 -10.26 8.36
C MET A 12 -0.48 -8.88 7.74
N TRP A 13 -0.72 -7.79 8.44
CA TRP A 13 -0.29 -6.45 8.04
C TRP A 13 1.23 -6.39 7.90
N ASN A 14 1.96 -6.96 8.85
CA ASN A 14 3.42 -7.02 8.78
C ASN A 14 3.91 -7.83 7.57
N ALA A 15 3.26 -8.94 7.24
CA ALA A 15 3.62 -9.73 6.05
C ALA A 15 3.42 -8.92 4.75
N VAL A 16 2.30 -8.18 4.63
CA VAL A 16 2.06 -7.29 3.49
C VAL A 16 3.11 -6.18 3.43
N ALA A 17 3.45 -5.56 4.56
CA ALA A 17 4.47 -4.52 4.61
C ALA A 17 5.87 -5.05 4.22
N LEU A 18 6.26 -6.23 4.71
CA LEU A 18 7.53 -6.87 4.35
C LEU A 18 7.63 -7.16 2.86
N LEU A 19 6.53 -7.54 2.21
CA LEU A 19 6.50 -7.81 0.77
C LEU A 19 6.67 -6.54 -0.07
N ARG A 20 6.43 -5.34 0.50
CA ARG A 20 6.72 -4.06 -0.16
C ARG A 20 8.22 -3.78 -0.29
N THR A 21 9.07 -4.50 0.46
CA THR A 21 10.53 -4.41 0.35
C THR A 21 11.14 -5.38 -0.66
N TYR A 22 10.31 -6.17 -1.35
CA TYR A 22 10.80 -7.12 -2.37
C TYR A 22 11.48 -6.41 -3.52
N ASP A 23 12.69 -6.85 -3.85
CA ASP A 23 13.41 -6.45 -5.05
C ASP A 23 13.77 -7.69 -5.87
N LYS A 24 13.25 -7.77 -7.08
CA LYS A 24 13.49 -8.89 -8.00
C LYS A 24 14.96 -9.05 -8.41
N ASN A 25 15.76 -8.01 -8.25
CA ASN A 25 17.17 -8.01 -8.61
C ASN A 25 18.07 -8.40 -7.43
N GLU A 26 17.53 -8.46 -6.22
CA GLU A 26 18.27 -8.93 -5.06
C GLU A 26 18.26 -10.46 -5.00
N ARG A 27 19.46 -11.04 -4.84
CA ARG A 27 19.63 -12.49 -4.68
C ARG A 27 19.00 -13.01 -3.37
N VAL A 28 18.97 -12.16 -2.36
CA VAL A 28 18.38 -12.43 -1.05
C VAL A 28 17.35 -11.37 -0.77
N ASN A 29 16.12 -11.79 -0.50
CA ASN A 29 14.99 -10.92 -0.18
C ASN A 29 14.50 -11.19 1.25
N PRO A 30 15.11 -10.58 2.27
CA PRO A 30 14.76 -10.86 3.68
C PRO A 30 13.30 -10.59 4.01
N GLY A 31 12.70 -9.58 3.36
CA GLY A 31 11.28 -9.27 3.50
C GLY A 31 10.38 -10.39 2.99
N LEU A 32 10.70 -10.96 1.83
CA LEU A 32 9.97 -12.08 1.25
C LEU A 32 10.10 -13.36 2.09
N GLU A 33 11.31 -13.68 2.55
CA GLU A 33 11.57 -14.83 3.41
C GLU A 33 10.81 -14.70 4.73
N LYS A 34 10.84 -13.51 5.33
CA LYS A 34 10.16 -13.23 6.59
C LYS A 34 8.64 -13.26 6.44
N ALA A 35 8.10 -12.70 5.37
CA ALA A 35 6.66 -12.78 5.06
C ALA A 35 6.20 -14.23 4.88
N SER A 36 6.96 -15.04 4.14
CA SER A 36 6.69 -16.47 3.98
C SER A 36 6.68 -17.20 5.32
N SER A 37 7.68 -16.94 6.16
CA SER A 37 7.77 -17.53 7.51
C SER A 37 6.59 -17.12 8.41
N VAL A 38 6.10 -15.89 8.32
CA VAL A 38 4.91 -15.42 9.05
C VAL A 38 3.68 -16.20 8.61
N LEU A 39 3.44 -16.36 7.31
CA LEU A 39 2.33 -17.16 6.78
C LEU A 39 2.40 -18.63 7.23
N ASP A 40 3.58 -19.23 7.13
CA ASP A 40 3.79 -20.63 7.54
C ASP A 40 3.57 -20.84 9.05
N SER A 41 3.98 -19.89 9.88
CA SER A 41 3.78 -19.94 11.33
C SER A 41 2.31 -19.73 11.69
N PHE A 42 1.62 -18.85 10.99
CA PHE A 42 0.21 -18.60 11.24
C PHE A 42 -0.66 -19.82 10.90
N ASP A 43 -0.40 -20.50 9.79
CA ASP A 43 -1.15 -21.71 9.39
C ASP A 43 -0.99 -22.86 10.41
N ARG A 44 0.12 -22.92 11.12
CA ARG A 44 0.35 -23.92 12.18
C ARG A 44 -0.29 -23.56 13.52
N SER A 45 -0.81 -22.34 13.66
CA SER A 45 -1.37 -21.87 14.94
C SER A 45 -2.81 -22.34 15.11
N SER A 46 -3.04 -23.34 15.97
CA SER A 46 -4.40 -23.78 16.33
C SER A 46 -5.16 -22.81 17.23
N ALA A 47 -4.48 -21.80 17.77
CA ALA A 47 -5.09 -20.88 18.74
C ALA A 47 -6.16 -19.98 18.12
N TYR A 48 -6.07 -19.73 16.81
CA TYR A 48 -7.00 -18.85 16.11
C TYR A 48 -8.13 -19.60 15.38
N PHE A 49 -7.92 -20.85 14.96
CA PHE A 49 -8.83 -21.59 14.07
C PHE A 49 -9.75 -22.54 14.84
N LYS A 50 -10.82 -22.00 15.41
CA LYS A 50 -11.84 -22.76 16.16
C LYS A 50 -13.22 -22.14 15.96
N GLY A 51 -14.23 -22.77 16.57
CA GLY A 51 -15.61 -22.29 16.60
C GLY A 51 -16.47 -22.83 15.46
N ALA A 52 -17.57 -22.16 15.18
CA ALA A 52 -18.56 -22.54 14.17
C ALA A 52 -18.09 -22.25 12.73
N CYS A 53 -17.14 -21.33 12.54
CA CYS A 53 -16.51 -21.05 11.24
C CYS A 53 -14.98 -21.22 11.32
N PRO A 54 -14.51 -22.47 11.42
CA PRO A 54 -13.10 -22.76 11.69
C PRO A 54 -12.15 -22.42 10.51
N GLU A 55 -12.70 -22.18 9.32
CA GLU A 55 -11.90 -21.79 8.14
C GLU A 55 -11.36 -20.36 8.24
N ILE A 56 -11.98 -19.49 9.07
CA ILE A 56 -11.51 -18.13 9.32
C ILE A 56 -11.02 -17.97 10.76
N PRO A 57 -9.94 -17.21 11.01
CA PRO A 57 -9.35 -17.10 12.34
C PRO A 57 -10.09 -16.13 13.24
N TYR A 58 -10.08 -16.40 14.54
CA TYR A 58 -10.41 -15.38 15.52
C TYR A 58 -9.41 -14.23 15.50
N LEU A 59 -9.88 -13.02 15.79
CA LEU A 59 -9.01 -11.86 15.93
C LEU A 59 -8.05 -12.01 17.10
N GLU A 60 -8.52 -12.57 18.21
CA GLU A 60 -7.71 -12.89 19.39
C GLU A 60 -7.53 -14.41 19.52
N PRO A 61 -6.41 -14.87 20.09
CA PRO A 61 -6.22 -16.30 20.36
C PRO A 61 -7.39 -16.87 21.18
N PHE A 62 -7.86 -18.06 20.79
CA PHE A 62 -9.00 -18.75 21.40
C PHE A 62 -10.32 -17.95 21.40
N GLY A 63 -10.41 -16.91 20.54
CA GLY A 63 -11.58 -16.06 20.39
C GLY A 63 -11.69 -14.92 21.39
N GLY A 64 -10.82 -14.83 22.37
CA GLY A 64 -10.88 -13.79 23.40
C GLY A 64 -12.25 -13.66 24.05
N LYS A 65 -12.57 -12.47 24.56
CA LYS A 65 -13.90 -12.16 25.12
C LYS A 65 -14.94 -11.83 24.04
N SER A 66 -14.49 -11.19 22.95
CA SER A 66 -15.36 -10.68 21.89
C SER A 66 -15.87 -11.76 20.94
N LYS A 67 -15.18 -12.91 20.86
CA LYS A 67 -15.43 -13.96 19.85
C LYS A 67 -15.43 -13.42 18.42
N LEU A 68 -14.67 -12.37 18.20
CA LEU A 68 -14.61 -11.64 16.94
C LEU A 68 -13.67 -12.31 15.96
N LYS A 69 -14.06 -12.37 14.70
CA LYS A 69 -13.27 -12.72 13.54
C LYS A 69 -13.23 -11.51 12.61
N ALA A 70 -12.05 -11.12 12.16
CA ALA A 70 -11.85 -9.91 11.37
C ALA A 70 -11.38 -10.25 9.95
N LEU A 71 -12.08 -9.70 8.96
CA LEU A 71 -11.70 -9.84 7.56
C LEU A 71 -10.28 -9.28 7.28
N ALA A 72 -9.82 -8.31 8.09
CA ALA A 72 -8.46 -7.79 7.99
C ALA A 72 -7.40 -8.90 8.06
N THR A 73 -7.61 -9.93 8.89
CA THR A 73 -6.70 -11.09 8.93
C THR A 73 -6.72 -11.87 7.63
N ASP A 74 -7.91 -12.25 7.17
CA ASP A 74 -8.06 -13.12 6.00
C ASP A 74 -7.69 -12.41 4.70
N SER A 75 -8.08 -11.16 4.54
CA SER A 75 -7.80 -10.38 3.33
C SER A 75 -6.31 -10.05 3.19
N ASN A 76 -5.63 -9.68 4.27
CA ASN A 76 -4.19 -9.47 4.24
C ASN A 76 -3.42 -10.79 4.07
N TYR A 77 -3.89 -11.89 4.69
CA TYR A 77 -3.30 -13.20 4.45
C TYR A 77 -3.39 -13.58 2.97
N ALA A 78 -4.59 -13.47 2.37
CA ALA A 78 -4.80 -13.80 0.96
C ALA A 78 -3.87 -12.96 0.08
N LYS A 79 -3.83 -11.64 0.30
CA LYS A 79 -2.96 -10.72 -0.43
C LYS A 79 -1.48 -11.10 -0.29
N ALA A 80 -1.02 -11.36 0.94
CA ALA A 80 0.37 -11.71 1.19
C ALA A 80 0.75 -13.06 0.55
N ALA A 81 -0.08 -14.09 0.71
CA ALA A 81 0.17 -15.41 0.12
C ALA A 81 0.22 -15.35 -1.41
N LEU A 82 -0.73 -14.65 -2.04
CA LEU A 82 -0.75 -14.44 -3.48
C LEU A 82 0.46 -13.66 -3.99
N SER A 83 0.94 -12.67 -3.22
CA SER A 83 2.16 -11.94 -3.54
C SER A 83 3.40 -12.84 -3.42
N VAL A 84 3.50 -13.66 -2.37
CA VAL A 84 4.59 -14.64 -2.24
C VAL A 84 4.57 -15.62 -3.41
N ALA A 85 3.39 -16.13 -3.81
CA ALA A 85 3.25 -17.00 -4.98
C ALA A 85 3.77 -16.32 -6.24
N HIS A 86 3.37 -15.07 -6.47
CA HIS A 86 3.81 -14.29 -7.63
C HIS A 86 5.34 -14.10 -7.67
N TYR A 87 5.96 -13.77 -6.53
CA TYR A 87 7.41 -13.52 -6.47
C TYR A 87 8.26 -14.79 -6.51
N THR A 88 7.73 -15.91 -6.03
CA THR A 88 8.49 -17.16 -5.92
C THR A 88 8.13 -18.21 -6.96
N GLY A 89 6.99 -18.07 -7.65
CA GLY A 89 6.43 -19.11 -8.53
C GLY A 89 5.95 -20.37 -7.77
N LYS A 90 5.77 -20.31 -6.45
CA LYS A 90 5.37 -21.46 -5.64
C LYS A 90 3.86 -21.59 -5.52
N ASP A 91 3.28 -22.58 -6.19
CA ASP A 91 1.83 -22.85 -6.20
C ASP A 91 1.24 -23.07 -4.81
N VAL A 92 2.01 -23.56 -3.85
CA VAL A 92 1.51 -23.76 -2.48
C VAL A 92 1.00 -22.47 -1.85
N TYR A 93 1.61 -21.33 -2.13
CA TYR A 93 1.13 -20.03 -1.64
C TYR A 93 -0.05 -19.53 -2.46
N LEU A 94 -0.11 -19.84 -3.75
CA LEU A 94 -1.28 -19.55 -4.59
C LEU A 94 -2.52 -20.29 -4.06
N ASP A 95 -2.41 -21.60 -3.77
CA ASP A 95 -3.48 -22.41 -3.21
C ASP A 95 -3.91 -21.95 -1.82
N ARG A 96 -2.97 -21.51 -0.98
CA ARG A 96 -3.26 -20.96 0.35
C ARG A 96 -4.02 -19.63 0.24
N GLY A 97 -3.56 -18.74 -0.64
CA GLY A 97 -4.21 -17.47 -0.90
C GLY A 97 -5.64 -17.64 -1.41
N GLU A 98 -5.85 -18.57 -2.35
CA GLU A 98 -7.18 -18.90 -2.88
C GLU A 98 -8.10 -19.47 -1.81
N ARG A 99 -7.64 -20.45 -1.03
CA ARG A 99 -8.44 -21.01 0.08
C ARG A 99 -8.86 -19.95 1.07
N ARG A 100 -7.96 -19.03 1.41
CA ARG A 100 -8.25 -17.94 2.35
C ARG A 100 -9.23 -16.94 1.77
N TYR A 101 -9.08 -16.61 0.49
CA TYR A 101 -10.04 -15.78 -0.23
C TYR A 101 -11.44 -16.39 -0.24
N LEU A 102 -11.55 -17.69 -0.55
CA LEU A 102 -12.83 -18.40 -0.59
C LEU A 102 -13.48 -18.48 0.78
N ALA A 103 -12.70 -18.77 1.83
CA ALA A 103 -13.20 -18.75 3.21
C ALA A 103 -13.69 -17.35 3.60
N ALA A 104 -12.92 -16.30 3.30
CA ALA A 104 -13.34 -14.93 3.53
C ALA A 104 -14.64 -14.61 2.78
N ARG A 105 -14.74 -14.99 1.52
CA ARG A 105 -15.95 -14.77 0.74
C ARG A 105 -17.16 -15.48 1.31
N LYS A 106 -17.01 -16.71 1.77
CA LYS A 106 -18.08 -17.51 2.38
C LYS A 106 -18.70 -16.83 3.61
N TYR A 107 -17.87 -16.24 4.46
CA TYR A 107 -18.32 -15.76 5.77
C TYR A 107 -18.53 -14.25 5.85
N TYR A 108 -17.79 -13.45 5.08
CA TYR A 108 -17.85 -11.99 5.19
C TYR A 108 -18.61 -11.31 4.05
N PHE A 109 -18.82 -11.96 2.91
CA PHE A 109 -19.54 -11.32 1.81
C PHE A 109 -21.03 -11.20 2.13
N ASP A 110 -21.52 -9.96 2.11
CA ASP A 110 -22.96 -9.66 2.21
C ASP A 110 -23.51 -9.51 0.78
N PRO A 111 -24.33 -10.47 0.30
CA PRO A 111 -24.85 -10.41 -1.07
C PRO A 111 -25.90 -9.30 -1.27
N LYS A 112 -26.55 -8.80 -0.20
CA LYS A 112 -27.50 -7.68 -0.27
C LYS A 112 -26.76 -6.34 -0.37
N ALA A 113 -25.65 -6.23 0.33
CA ALA A 113 -24.79 -5.07 0.24
C ALA A 113 -23.89 -5.11 -1.00
N GLY A 114 -23.49 -6.28 -1.49
CA GLY A 114 -22.50 -6.46 -2.56
C GLY A 114 -21.07 -6.13 -2.11
N LEU A 115 -20.83 -6.11 -0.80
CA LEU A 115 -19.56 -5.79 -0.16
C LEU A 115 -19.22 -6.83 0.92
N TYR A 116 -17.97 -6.81 1.36
CA TYR A 116 -17.53 -7.63 2.49
C TYR A 116 -17.67 -6.83 3.79
N THR A 117 -18.37 -7.40 4.79
CA THR A 117 -18.35 -6.86 6.15
C THR A 117 -16.99 -7.08 6.80
N ALA A 118 -16.59 -6.16 7.66
CA ALA A 118 -15.28 -6.24 8.32
C ALA A 118 -15.20 -7.33 9.40
N TYR A 119 -16.34 -7.71 9.99
CA TYR A 119 -16.36 -8.55 11.18
C TYR A 119 -17.48 -9.58 11.17
N VAL A 120 -17.15 -10.73 11.78
CA VAL A 120 -18.07 -11.82 12.09
C VAL A 120 -17.92 -12.17 13.57
N ILE A 121 -19.03 -12.41 14.27
CA ILE A 121 -19.02 -12.97 15.61
C ILE A 121 -19.25 -14.48 15.50
N ASP A 122 -18.39 -15.25 16.14
CA ASP A 122 -18.47 -16.70 16.23
C ASP A 122 -18.73 -17.08 17.69
N ASP A 123 -19.99 -17.40 18.03
CA ASP A 123 -20.41 -17.77 19.38
C ASP A 123 -20.12 -19.25 19.71
N GLY A 124 -19.50 -19.99 18.79
CA GLY A 124 -19.20 -21.41 18.88
C GLY A 124 -20.30 -22.31 18.27
N LYS A 125 -21.46 -21.76 17.95
CA LYS A 125 -22.57 -22.45 17.29
C LYS A 125 -22.91 -21.83 15.95
N HIS A 126 -22.78 -20.53 15.85
CA HIS A 126 -23.13 -19.74 14.67
C HIS A 126 -22.06 -18.71 14.33
N CYS A 127 -21.97 -18.38 13.05
CA CYS A 127 -21.16 -17.27 12.53
C CYS A 127 -22.10 -16.19 12.03
N THR A 128 -22.09 -15.04 12.69
CA THR A 128 -23.01 -13.93 12.37
C THR A 128 -22.23 -12.72 11.92
N GLN A 129 -22.53 -12.23 10.73
CA GLN A 129 -21.93 -10.99 10.21
C GLN A 129 -22.36 -9.79 11.07
N ILE A 130 -21.44 -8.87 11.35
CA ILE A 130 -21.78 -7.56 11.88
C ILE A 130 -22.22 -6.69 10.70
N PRO A 131 -23.52 -6.30 10.64
CA PRO A 131 -24.04 -5.59 9.49
C PRO A 131 -23.48 -4.17 9.37
N HIS A 132 -23.45 -3.64 8.16
CA HIS A 132 -23.09 -2.25 7.85
C HIS A 132 -21.68 -1.79 8.25
N ARG A 133 -20.76 -2.72 8.45
CA ARG A 133 -19.33 -2.43 8.75
C ARG A 133 -18.48 -2.73 7.52
N PHE A 134 -18.62 -1.90 6.50
CA PHE A 134 -17.91 -2.05 5.22
C PHE A 134 -16.69 -1.14 5.18
N LEU A 135 -15.50 -1.68 5.42
CA LEU A 135 -14.25 -0.92 5.43
C LEU A 135 -13.61 -0.88 4.04
N ALA A 136 -12.98 0.23 3.72
CA ALA A 136 -12.29 0.43 2.44
C ALA A 136 -11.11 -0.53 2.30
N SER A 137 -10.30 -0.68 3.37
CA SER A 137 -9.10 -1.50 3.36
C SER A 137 -9.37 -2.96 3.03
N VAL A 138 -10.31 -3.59 3.74
CA VAL A 138 -10.58 -5.03 3.57
C VAL A 138 -11.27 -5.32 2.25
N ASN A 139 -12.18 -4.45 1.79
CA ASN A 139 -12.79 -4.57 0.48
C ASN A 139 -11.76 -4.41 -0.64
N GLY A 140 -10.83 -3.45 -0.50
CA GLY A 140 -9.71 -3.28 -1.41
C GLY A 140 -8.83 -4.52 -1.51
N ASN A 141 -8.42 -5.09 -0.38
CA ASN A 141 -7.63 -6.31 -0.36
C ASN A 141 -8.35 -7.50 -1.02
N MET A 142 -9.66 -7.65 -0.81
CA MET A 142 -10.44 -8.72 -1.45
C MET A 142 -10.56 -8.52 -2.96
N ILE A 143 -10.74 -7.29 -3.44
CA ILE A 143 -10.72 -6.96 -4.88
C ILE A 143 -9.34 -7.30 -5.47
N TYR A 144 -8.25 -6.88 -4.81
CA TYR A 144 -6.90 -7.17 -5.25
C TYR A 144 -6.59 -8.66 -5.29
N ALA A 145 -6.98 -9.41 -4.26
CA ALA A 145 -6.82 -10.87 -4.23
C ALA A 145 -7.55 -11.56 -5.39
N ALA A 146 -8.80 -11.16 -5.66
CA ALA A 146 -9.54 -11.68 -6.80
C ALA A 146 -8.89 -11.32 -8.14
N TYR A 147 -8.34 -10.10 -8.28
CA TYR A 147 -7.54 -9.73 -9.45
C TYR A 147 -6.35 -10.66 -9.66
N VAL A 148 -5.56 -10.94 -8.62
CA VAL A 148 -4.38 -11.83 -8.73
C VAL A 148 -4.79 -13.26 -9.05
N LEU A 149 -5.87 -13.79 -8.45
CA LEU A 149 -6.39 -15.13 -8.74
C LEU A 149 -6.82 -15.27 -10.21
N PHE A 150 -7.50 -14.26 -10.75
CA PHE A 150 -7.82 -14.23 -12.19
C PHE A 150 -6.55 -14.18 -13.05
N ALA A 151 -5.60 -13.30 -12.73
CA ALA A 151 -4.34 -13.17 -13.46
C ALA A 151 -3.50 -14.47 -13.41
N SER A 152 -3.63 -15.24 -12.32
CA SER A 152 -3.05 -16.57 -12.14
C SER A 152 -3.87 -17.71 -12.76
N GLN A 153 -4.83 -17.40 -13.62
CA GLN A 153 -5.66 -18.34 -14.37
C GLN A 153 -6.52 -19.29 -13.48
N ARG A 154 -6.89 -18.87 -12.26
CA ARG A 154 -7.74 -19.65 -11.36
C ARG A 154 -9.23 -19.62 -11.75
N GLY A 155 -9.62 -18.77 -12.70
CA GLY A 155 -10.95 -18.76 -13.28
C GLY A 155 -11.56 -17.37 -13.48
N THR A 156 -12.46 -17.24 -14.45
CA THR A 156 -13.12 -15.97 -14.81
C THR A 156 -14.06 -15.44 -13.72
N VAL A 157 -14.52 -16.30 -12.82
CA VAL A 157 -15.35 -15.91 -11.68
C VAL A 157 -14.70 -14.84 -10.80
N TYR A 158 -13.37 -14.87 -10.66
CA TYR A 158 -12.64 -13.90 -9.87
C TYR A 158 -12.65 -12.50 -10.51
N GLN A 159 -12.63 -12.41 -11.85
CA GLN A 159 -12.78 -11.13 -12.54
C GLN A 159 -14.16 -10.52 -12.28
N GLN A 160 -15.22 -11.33 -12.35
CA GLN A 160 -16.60 -10.89 -12.08
C GLN A 160 -16.73 -10.42 -10.61
N GLN A 161 -16.16 -11.16 -9.67
CA GLN A 161 -16.19 -10.83 -8.25
C GLN A 161 -15.43 -9.53 -7.96
N ALA A 162 -14.21 -9.37 -8.48
CA ALA A 162 -13.44 -8.14 -8.32
C ALA A 162 -14.19 -6.92 -8.88
N SER A 163 -14.67 -7.03 -10.11
CA SER A 163 -15.38 -5.94 -10.80
C SER A 163 -16.68 -5.56 -10.09
N GLY A 164 -17.44 -6.56 -9.63
CA GLY A 164 -18.71 -6.35 -8.93
C GLY A 164 -18.52 -5.64 -7.59
N VAL A 165 -17.58 -6.13 -6.77
CA VAL A 165 -17.25 -5.50 -5.48
C VAL A 165 -16.69 -4.10 -5.69
N ALA A 166 -15.81 -3.88 -6.68
CA ALA A 166 -15.23 -2.59 -6.97
C ALA A 166 -16.30 -1.54 -7.37
N ARG A 167 -17.24 -1.90 -8.26
CA ARG A 167 -18.36 -0.99 -8.61
C ARG A 167 -19.23 -0.66 -7.41
N THR A 168 -19.50 -1.66 -6.58
CA THR A 168 -20.30 -1.46 -5.36
C THR A 168 -19.55 -0.60 -4.35
N ALA A 169 -18.23 -0.78 -4.19
CA ALA A 169 -17.42 0.05 -3.32
C ALA A 169 -17.44 1.52 -3.76
N VAL A 170 -17.28 1.80 -5.05
CA VAL A 170 -17.42 3.16 -5.61
C VAL A 170 -18.79 3.74 -5.28
N ALA A 171 -19.85 2.97 -5.46
CA ALA A 171 -21.23 3.46 -5.26
C ALA A 171 -21.60 3.68 -3.78
N LYS A 172 -21.07 2.85 -2.86
CA LYS A 172 -21.53 2.83 -1.46
C LYS A 172 -20.53 3.43 -0.46
N LEU A 173 -19.24 3.48 -0.82
CA LEU A 173 -18.20 4.05 0.02
C LEU A 173 -17.80 5.47 -0.39
N SER A 174 -18.42 6.03 -1.45
CA SER A 174 -18.21 7.42 -1.86
C SER A 174 -19.42 8.30 -1.53
N ASP A 175 -19.14 9.57 -1.35
CA ASP A 175 -20.18 10.62 -1.22
C ASP A 175 -20.85 10.91 -2.57
N ALA A 176 -21.79 11.88 -2.58
CA ALA A 176 -22.51 12.29 -3.80
C ALA A 176 -21.59 12.85 -4.90
N ARG A 177 -20.39 13.32 -4.55
CA ARG A 177 -19.36 13.79 -5.49
C ARG A 177 -18.53 12.62 -6.05
N GLY A 178 -18.69 11.41 -5.49
CA GLY A 178 -17.90 10.23 -5.81
C GLY A 178 -16.52 10.24 -5.17
N VAL A 179 -16.33 11.04 -4.12
CA VAL A 179 -15.14 11.04 -3.28
C VAL A 179 -15.33 10.03 -2.17
N LEU A 180 -14.30 9.24 -1.87
CA LEU A 180 -14.33 8.26 -0.79
C LEU A 180 -14.72 8.97 0.51
N ALA A 181 -15.91 8.65 0.99
CA ALA A 181 -16.48 9.25 2.19
C ALA A 181 -16.00 8.47 3.42
N ASN A 182 -16.31 9.03 4.54
CA ASN A 182 -16.10 8.57 5.90
C ASN A 182 -15.75 7.07 6.04
N LEU A 183 -14.51 6.80 6.38
CA LEU A 183 -14.08 5.48 6.82
C LEU A 183 -14.71 5.22 8.19
N GLN A 184 -15.48 4.15 8.31
CA GLN A 184 -16.35 3.87 9.46
C GLN A 184 -15.60 3.47 10.73
N ASP A 185 -14.30 3.21 10.63
CA ASP A 185 -13.46 2.75 11.72
C ASP A 185 -12.21 3.64 11.82
N GLU A 186 -11.79 4.00 13.02
CA GLU A 186 -10.60 4.81 13.23
C GLU A 186 -9.34 4.14 12.68
N ASP A 187 -9.32 2.81 12.68
CA ASP A 187 -8.21 2.00 12.18
C ASP A 187 -8.31 1.69 10.69
N ASP A 188 -9.35 2.14 9.98
CA ASP A 188 -9.47 1.89 8.54
C ASP A 188 -8.55 2.81 7.73
N THR A 189 -8.02 2.30 6.63
CA THR A 189 -7.18 3.02 5.68
C THR A 189 -7.66 2.78 4.26
N ALA A 190 -7.53 3.78 3.42
CA ALA A 190 -8.03 3.73 2.05
C ALA A 190 -7.02 3.16 1.03
N ASP A 191 -5.73 3.09 1.39
CA ASP A 191 -4.68 2.71 0.43
C ASP A 191 -4.89 1.34 -0.22
N PRO A 192 -5.38 0.27 0.44
CA PRO A 192 -5.66 -0.99 -0.24
C PRO A 192 -6.76 -0.88 -1.29
N LEU A 193 -7.74 0.01 -1.09
CA LEU A 193 -8.79 0.22 -2.08
C LEU A 193 -8.25 0.97 -3.31
N PHE A 194 -7.40 2.00 -3.12
CA PHE A 194 -6.75 2.68 -4.23
C PHE A 194 -5.83 1.76 -5.01
N GLU A 195 -5.07 0.90 -4.34
CA GLU A 195 -4.24 -0.11 -4.99
C GLU A 195 -5.10 -1.07 -5.85
N ALA A 196 -6.20 -1.56 -5.28
CA ALA A 196 -7.12 -2.43 -6.01
C ALA A 196 -7.76 -1.74 -7.22
N MET A 197 -8.24 -0.52 -7.06
CA MET A 197 -8.81 0.26 -8.17
C MET A 197 -7.75 0.55 -9.24
N PHE A 198 -6.50 0.81 -8.84
CA PHE A 198 -5.40 1.02 -9.77
C PHE A 198 -5.17 -0.20 -10.66
N VAL A 199 -5.09 -1.42 -10.11
CA VAL A 199 -4.87 -2.61 -10.92
C VAL A 199 -6.05 -2.87 -11.89
N LEU A 200 -7.28 -2.58 -11.48
CA LEU A 200 -8.44 -2.68 -12.37
C LEU A 200 -8.41 -1.61 -13.48
N ALA A 201 -8.03 -0.39 -13.16
CA ALA A 201 -7.92 0.70 -14.14
C ALA A 201 -6.78 0.48 -15.13
N ASN A 202 -5.63 0.01 -14.65
CA ASN A 202 -4.41 -0.13 -15.43
C ASN A 202 -4.38 -1.40 -16.28
N TYR A 203 -4.72 -2.55 -15.68
CA TYR A 203 -4.57 -3.85 -16.34
C TYR A 203 -5.86 -4.37 -16.98
N TRP A 204 -7.03 -3.99 -16.46
CA TRP A 204 -8.32 -4.35 -17.05
C TRP A 204 -8.99 -3.19 -17.78
N ASN A 205 -8.32 -2.05 -17.86
CA ASN A 205 -8.79 -0.84 -18.54
C ASN A 205 -10.21 -0.40 -18.13
N MET A 206 -10.49 -0.47 -16.82
CA MET A 206 -11.79 -0.11 -16.28
C MET A 206 -11.92 1.39 -16.06
N ASP A 207 -12.61 2.07 -16.96
CA ASP A 207 -12.80 3.53 -16.95
C ASP A 207 -13.41 4.05 -15.66
N PHE A 208 -14.36 3.33 -15.04
CA PHE A 208 -14.97 3.77 -13.79
C PHE A 208 -13.95 3.84 -12.64
N ALA A 209 -13.01 2.89 -12.61
CA ALA A 209 -11.95 2.87 -11.59
C ALA A 209 -10.97 4.01 -11.84
N ARG A 210 -10.59 4.24 -13.09
CA ARG A 210 -9.74 5.37 -13.50
C ARG A 210 -10.37 6.71 -13.12
N ALA A 211 -11.64 6.92 -13.46
CA ALA A 211 -12.37 8.14 -13.14
C ALA A 211 -12.52 8.35 -11.63
N TRP A 212 -12.74 7.28 -10.87
CA TRP A 212 -12.83 7.34 -9.41
C TRP A 212 -11.48 7.72 -8.77
N ILE A 213 -10.38 7.11 -9.21
CA ILE A 213 -9.03 7.46 -8.75
C ILE A 213 -8.71 8.92 -9.01
N ALA A 214 -8.95 9.41 -10.24
CA ALA A 214 -8.67 10.80 -10.61
C ALA A 214 -9.46 11.80 -9.73
N ARG A 215 -10.72 11.51 -9.46
CA ARG A 215 -11.58 12.34 -8.61
C ARG A 215 -11.10 12.37 -7.16
N ASN A 216 -10.71 11.23 -6.61
CA ASN A 216 -10.20 11.14 -5.25
C ASN A 216 -8.82 11.77 -5.10
N ALA A 217 -7.96 11.66 -6.11
CA ALA A 217 -6.67 12.36 -6.12
C ALA A 217 -6.86 13.89 -6.13
N ALA A 218 -7.80 14.41 -6.92
CA ALA A 218 -8.12 15.83 -6.93
C ALA A 218 -8.68 16.31 -5.57
N ALA A 219 -9.52 15.49 -4.93
CA ALA A 219 -10.01 15.77 -3.58
C ALA A 219 -8.88 15.76 -2.54
N ALA A 220 -7.98 14.76 -2.60
CA ALA A 220 -6.82 14.67 -1.73
C ALA A 220 -5.90 15.89 -1.87
N GLU A 221 -5.65 16.37 -3.09
CA GLU A 221 -4.86 17.57 -3.32
C GLU A 221 -5.55 18.82 -2.75
N SER A 222 -6.88 18.92 -2.88
CA SER A 222 -7.66 20.03 -2.32
C SER A 222 -7.67 20.02 -0.78
N ALA A 223 -7.57 18.84 -0.18
CA ALA A 223 -7.52 18.65 1.27
C ALA A 223 -6.09 18.65 1.85
N ARG A 224 -5.07 18.91 1.01
CA ARG A 224 -3.67 18.96 1.43
C ARG A 224 -3.40 20.15 2.32
N ARG A 225 -2.76 19.92 3.45
CA ARG A 225 -2.32 20.95 4.40
C ARG A 225 -1.08 21.67 3.89
N GLU A 226 -0.77 22.81 4.51
CA GLU A 226 0.45 23.57 4.21
C GLU A 226 1.74 22.76 4.47
N ASP A 227 1.73 21.85 5.45
CA ASP A 227 2.83 20.94 5.74
C ASP A 227 2.96 19.78 4.74
N GLY A 228 2.06 19.72 3.74
CA GLY A 228 2.02 18.67 2.71
C GLY A 228 1.27 17.42 3.12
N SER A 229 0.82 17.28 4.36
CA SER A 229 0.05 16.13 4.80
C SER A 229 -1.38 16.16 4.25
N ILE A 230 -1.96 14.98 4.10
CA ILE A 230 -3.35 14.78 3.70
C ILE A 230 -4.03 14.00 4.80
N GLY A 231 -5.17 14.49 5.26
CA GLY A 231 -5.91 13.84 6.33
C GLY A 231 -6.55 12.51 5.89
N ARG A 232 -7.16 11.85 6.85
CA ARG A 232 -7.90 10.59 6.66
C ARG A 232 -9.10 10.78 5.70
N PHE A 233 -9.76 11.92 5.78
CA PHE A 233 -10.95 12.24 5.01
C PHE A 233 -10.57 13.06 3.78
N LEU A 234 -10.86 12.53 2.60
CA LEU A 234 -10.62 13.21 1.34
C LEU A 234 -11.76 14.18 0.98
N ASP A 235 -12.90 14.06 1.63
CA ASP A 235 -14.12 14.85 1.40
C ASP A 235 -14.21 16.14 2.24
N GLY A 236 -13.22 16.39 3.09
CA GLY A 236 -13.18 17.56 3.95
C GLY A 236 -11.76 17.96 4.35
N PRO A 237 -11.62 19.09 5.06
CA PRO A 237 -10.34 19.50 5.59
C PRO A 237 -9.83 18.46 6.59
N PRO A 238 -8.52 18.23 6.68
CA PRO A 238 -7.95 17.37 7.70
C PRO A 238 -8.26 17.92 9.09
N PRO A 239 -8.37 17.05 10.11
CA PRO A 239 -8.60 17.51 11.47
C PRO A 239 -7.53 18.52 11.90
N ALA A 240 -7.89 19.44 12.78
CA ALA A 240 -6.97 20.44 13.31
C ALA A 240 -5.80 19.82 14.07
N ASP A 241 -6.04 18.65 14.66
CA ASP A 241 -5.04 17.85 15.35
C ASP A 241 -4.06 17.18 14.37
N GLY A 242 -2.88 16.84 14.85
CA GLY A 242 -1.84 16.21 14.03
C GLY A 242 -2.33 14.98 13.25
N VAL A 243 -1.75 14.75 12.08
CA VAL A 243 -2.08 13.62 11.21
C VAL A 243 -1.03 12.54 11.37
N THR A 244 -1.45 11.30 11.60
CA THR A 244 -0.53 10.16 11.64
C THR A 244 -0.21 9.67 10.22
N ALA A 245 0.92 8.96 10.07
CA ALA A 245 1.27 8.33 8.80
C ALA A 245 0.18 7.39 8.29
N TRP A 246 -0.52 6.70 9.19
CA TRP A 246 -1.65 5.85 8.88
C TRP A 246 -2.83 6.62 8.25
N GLN A 247 -3.16 7.77 8.81
CA GLN A 247 -4.24 8.61 8.33
C GLN A 247 -3.95 9.24 6.97
N THR A 248 -2.67 9.53 6.66
CA THR A 248 -2.26 10.13 5.39
C THR A 248 -2.11 9.13 4.26
N SER A 249 -2.01 7.83 4.55
CA SER A 249 -1.72 6.80 3.54
C SER A 249 -2.74 6.77 2.39
N GLY A 250 -4.03 6.93 2.69
CA GLY A 250 -5.10 6.93 1.69
C GLY A 250 -4.98 8.07 0.69
N GLY A 251 -4.69 9.29 1.13
CA GLY A 251 -4.50 10.44 0.26
C GLY A 251 -3.29 10.29 -0.65
N PHE A 252 -2.17 9.82 -0.10
CA PHE A 252 -0.99 9.49 -0.90
C PHE A 252 -1.26 8.39 -1.92
N ALA A 253 -1.96 7.34 -1.52
CA ALA A 253 -2.31 6.25 -2.43
C ALA A 253 -3.18 6.73 -3.60
N ALA A 254 -4.17 7.60 -3.34
CA ALA A 254 -5.00 8.20 -4.38
C ALA A 254 -4.16 9.00 -5.38
N THR A 255 -3.28 9.85 -4.88
CA THR A 255 -2.40 10.69 -5.72
C THR A 255 -1.44 9.84 -6.53
N LEU A 256 -0.76 8.86 -5.90
CA LEU A 256 0.17 7.97 -6.59
C LEU A 256 -0.53 7.13 -7.66
N ALA A 257 -1.73 6.60 -7.38
CA ALA A 257 -2.49 5.84 -8.34
C ALA A 257 -2.91 6.69 -9.55
N ALA A 258 -3.35 7.93 -9.33
CA ALA A 258 -3.71 8.85 -10.41
C ALA A 258 -2.49 9.19 -11.28
N GLN A 259 -1.34 9.44 -10.67
CA GLN A 259 -0.10 9.73 -11.38
C GLN A 259 0.37 8.54 -12.23
N ALA A 260 0.27 7.34 -11.69
CA ALA A 260 0.66 6.12 -12.40
C ALA A 260 -0.25 5.82 -13.61
N LEU A 261 -1.51 6.29 -13.58
CA LEU A 261 -2.46 6.14 -14.69
C LEU A 261 -2.33 7.21 -15.78
N GLN A 262 -1.54 8.25 -15.56
CA GLN A 262 -1.29 9.34 -16.50
C GLN A 262 0.20 9.38 -16.89
N PRO A 263 0.68 8.44 -17.70
CA PRO A 263 2.09 8.40 -18.09
C PRO A 263 2.47 9.66 -18.88
N GLY A 264 3.44 10.39 -18.36
CA GLY A 264 4.00 11.59 -19.02
C GLY A 264 3.55 12.93 -18.47
N GLU A 265 2.57 12.98 -17.57
CA GLU A 265 2.30 14.23 -16.84
C GLU A 265 3.34 14.44 -15.73
N VAL A 266 3.85 15.66 -15.68
CA VAL A 266 4.69 16.12 -14.57
C VAL A 266 3.83 16.11 -13.33
N LEU A 267 4.29 15.39 -12.29
CA LEU A 267 3.59 15.40 -11.00
C LEU A 267 3.42 16.84 -10.52
N PRO A 268 2.25 17.19 -9.97
CA PRO A 268 2.11 18.47 -9.33
C PRO A 268 3.20 18.64 -8.26
N SER A 269 3.62 19.87 -8.05
CA SER A 269 4.55 20.21 -6.99
C SER A 269 4.11 19.56 -5.67
N PRO A 270 5.01 19.13 -4.78
CA PRO A 270 4.66 18.50 -3.50
C PRO A 270 3.79 19.37 -2.58
N GLY A 271 3.38 20.54 -3.03
CA GLY A 271 2.47 21.45 -2.35
C GLY A 271 2.85 22.92 -2.55
N PRO A 272 2.08 23.86 -2.00
CA PRO A 272 2.36 25.28 -2.12
C PRO A 272 3.77 25.64 -1.65
N GLY A 273 4.45 26.49 -2.37
CA GLY A 273 5.79 27.00 -2.03
C GLY A 273 6.96 26.17 -2.52
N TRP A 274 6.75 25.02 -3.11
CA TRP A 274 7.83 24.23 -3.72
C TRP A 274 8.22 24.80 -5.10
N LYS A 275 9.52 24.89 -5.36
CA LYS A 275 10.08 25.36 -6.62
C LYS A 275 10.89 24.25 -7.26
N THR A 276 10.59 23.97 -8.52
CA THR A 276 11.37 22.98 -9.30
C THR A 276 12.78 23.51 -9.53
N ALA A 277 13.77 22.74 -9.12
CA ALA A 277 15.16 23.02 -9.42
C ALA A 277 15.70 22.00 -10.45
N LYS A 278 16.71 22.41 -11.17
CA LYS A 278 17.25 21.72 -12.35
C LYS A 278 17.96 20.41 -11.98
N PHE A 279 17.85 19.45 -12.86
CA PHE A 279 18.28 18.04 -12.74
C PHE A 279 19.76 17.78 -12.78
N VAL A 280 20.16 16.78 -12.00
CA VAL A 280 21.43 16.10 -12.17
C VAL A 280 21.15 14.61 -12.30
N ARG A 281 21.52 14.01 -13.44
CA ARG A 281 21.46 12.57 -13.63
C ARG A 281 22.54 11.93 -12.77
N LEU A 282 22.17 11.12 -11.78
CA LEU A 282 23.11 10.21 -11.13
C LEU A 282 23.42 9.09 -12.15
N GLY A 283 24.44 9.30 -12.96
CA GLY A 283 24.96 8.24 -13.84
C GLY A 283 25.65 7.16 -13.00
N ALA A 284 26.01 6.04 -13.64
CA ALA A 284 26.77 4.93 -13.05
C ALA A 284 28.16 5.32 -12.46
N GLN A 285 28.37 6.58 -12.19
CA GLN A 285 29.64 7.10 -11.67
C GLN A 285 29.66 7.02 -10.14
N THR A 286 30.76 6.51 -9.69
CA THR A 286 31.16 6.32 -8.27
C THR A 286 31.33 7.62 -7.47
N THR A 287 31.01 8.78 -8.05
CA THR A 287 31.22 10.07 -7.40
C THR A 287 29.93 10.49 -6.68
N PRO A 288 30.00 10.74 -5.37
CA PRO A 288 28.90 11.28 -4.62
C PRO A 288 28.39 12.59 -5.22
N GLN A 289 27.09 12.76 -5.29
CA GLN A 289 26.48 14.02 -5.72
C GLN A 289 26.00 14.82 -4.52
N THR A 290 26.25 16.11 -4.55
CA THR A 290 25.88 17.01 -3.46
C THR A 290 24.96 18.10 -4.01
N ILE A 291 23.81 18.25 -3.37
CA ILE A 291 22.81 19.30 -3.63
C ILE A 291 22.86 20.25 -2.45
N ARG A 292 23.18 21.52 -2.69
CA ARG A 292 23.13 22.59 -1.69
C ARG A 292 22.02 23.55 -2.02
N PHE A 293 21.20 23.86 -1.01
CA PHE A 293 20.07 24.78 -1.20
C PHE A 293 19.79 25.54 0.09
N THR A 294 18.93 26.56 -0.04
CA THR A 294 18.36 27.25 1.12
C THR A 294 16.85 27.09 1.05
N GLY A 295 16.26 26.57 2.13
CA GLY A 295 14.83 26.29 2.18
C GLY A 295 14.46 25.50 3.43
N SER A 296 13.18 25.12 3.52
CA SER A 296 12.64 24.30 4.61
C SER A 296 12.24 22.89 4.14
N GLY A 297 12.54 22.53 2.90
CA GLY A 297 12.22 21.19 2.39
C GLY A 297 12.92 20.88 1.08
N ILE A 298 13.10 19.57 0.82
CA ILE A 298 13.59 19.04 -0.45
C ILE A 298 12.82 17.78 -0.83
N ALA A 299 12.48 17.64 -2.12
CA ALA A 299 11.94 16.42 -2.70
C ALA A 299 12.78 16.02 -3.91
N LEU A 300 13.27 14.78 -3.91
CA LEU A 300 14.04 14.20 -5.02
C LEU A 300 13.09 13.38 -5.89
N ARG A 301 13.13 13.64 -7.19
CA ARG A 301 12.29 12.96 -8.16
C ARG A 301 13.10 12.07 -9.09
N GLY A 302 12.47 11.01 -9.56
CA GLY A 302 13.08 10.10 -10.52
C GLY A 302 12.07 9.11 -11.07
N THR A 303 12.55 8.05 -11.72
CA THR A 303 11.70 6.99 -12.23
C THR A 303 11.67 5.82 -11.24
N LEU A 304 10.50 5.50 -10.72
CA LEU A 304 10.29 4.31 -9.89
C LEU A 304 9.95 3.11 -10.80
N GLY A 305 10.47 1.92 -10.46
CA GLY A 305 10.20 0.69 -11.22
C GLY A 305 10.83 0.64 -12.60
N ASP A 306 11.94 1.33 -12.82
CA ASP A 306 12.68 1.23 -14.09
C ASP A 306 13.49 -0.08 -14.13
N PRO A 307 13.12 -1.04 -15.00
CA PRO A 307 13.81 -2.33 -15.08
C PRO A 307 15.24 -2.23 -15.60
N CYS A 308 15.58 -1.14 -16.29
CA CYS A 308 16.95 -0.95 -16.80
C CYS A 308 17.90 -0.39 -15.75
N CYS A 309 17.38 0.16 -14.68
CA CYS A 309 18.17 0.91 -13.72
C CYS A 309 17.67 0.67 -12.28
N PRO A 310 17.78 -0.56 -11.75
CA PRO A 310 17.28 -0.92 -10.43
C PRO A 310 18.16 -0.39 -9.28
N GLY A 311 18.88 0.69 -9.50
CA GLY A 311 19.80 1.28 -8.55
C GLY A 311 19.12 1.95 -7.36
N GLY A 312 19.86 2.02 -6.26
CA GLY A 312 19.54 2.78 -5.06
C GLY A 312 20.57 3.89 -4.82
N ALA A 313 20.23 4.80 -3.93
CA ALA A 313 21.17 5.77 -3.40
C ALA A 313 21.01 5.92 -1.89
N ARG A 314 22.14 5.98 -1.21
CA ARG A 314 22.19 6.41 0.20
C ARG A 314 22.03 7.93 0.24
N VAL A 315 21.23 8.41 1.16
CA VAL A 315 20.97 9.85 1.31
C VAL A 315 21.55 10.33 2.63
N PHE A 316 22.35 11.35 2.57
CA PHE A 316 22.89 12.04 3.75
C PHE A 316 22.31 13.44 3.79
N ILE A 317 21.80 13.84 4.96
CA ILE A 317 21.25 15.16 5.22
C ILE A 317 22.21 15.87 6.19
N ASP A 318 22.75 16.98 5.76
CA ASP A 318 23.70 17.79 6.58
C ASP A 318 24.83 16.94 7.20
N GLY A 319 25.33 15.98 6.42
CA GLY A 319 26.42 15.08 6.79
C GLY A 319 25.99 13.81 7.56
N VAL A 320 24.71 13.67 7.90
CA VAL A 320 24.19 12.50 8.63
C VAL A 320 23.41 11.60 7.67
N GLU A 321 23.74 10.30 7.64
CA GLU A 321 22.98 9.32 6.84
C GLU A 321 21.55 9.21 7.37
N THR A 322 20.59 9.27 6.45
CA THR A 322 19.17 9.10 6.81
C THR A 322 18.90 7.68 7.31
N PHE A 323 18.01 7.59 8.29
CA PHE A 323 17.72 6.36 9.02
C PHE A 323 17.47 5.15 8.12
N ASP A 324 17.93 3.99 8.58
CA ASP A 324 17.59 2.64 8.13
C ASP A 324 17.93 2.29 6.68
N ARG A 325 18.98 2.88 6.12
CA ARG A 325 19.33 2.55 4.74
C ARG A 325 18.14 2.77 3.79
N THR A 326 17.20 3.62 4.16
CA THR A 326 16.05 4.02 3.36
C THR A 326 16.45 5.02 2.27
N GLY A 327 17.64 4.86 1.74
CA GLY A 327 18.04 5.56 0.54
C GLY A 327 17.01 5.35 -0.57
N ILE A 328 17.20 6.06 -1.65
CA ILE A 328 16.35 5.95 -2.82
C ILE A 328 16.40 4.52 -3.36
N ARG A 329 15.28 3.83 -3.42
CA ARG A 329 15.11 2.51 -4.02
C ARG A 329 14.21 2.63 -5.24
N GLN A 330 14.80 2.49 -6.43
CA GLN A 330 14.07 2.62 -7.71
C GLN A 330 13.55 1.29 -8.26
N SER A 331 13.99 0.18 -7.70
CA SER A 331 13.77 -1.15 -8.27
C SER A 331 12.35 -1.69 -8.14
N TYR A 332 11.54 -1.15 -7.24
CA TYR A 332 10.21 -1.67 -6.99
C TYR A 332 9.10 -0.68 -7.31
N SER A 333 8.23 -1.09 -8.22
CA SER A 333 6.90 -0.48 -8.39
C SER A 333 5.91 -1.55 -8.83
N PRO A 334 4.86 -1.82 -8.06
CA PRO A 334 3.79 -2.73 -8.47
C PRO A 334 3.02 -2.20 -9.69
N ALA A 335 3.15 -0.93 -9.96
CA ALA A 335 2.52 -0.24 -11.08
C ALA A 335 3.39 -0.21 -12.37
N GLY A 336 4.54 -0.88 -12.37
CA GLY A 336 5.52 -0.77 -13.44
C GLY A 336 6.30 0.55 -13.38
N LYS A 337 6.74 1.06 -14.52
CA LYS A 337 7.56 2.27 -14.61
C LYS A 337 6.73 3.53 -14.33
N ILE A 338 7.06 4.25 -13.24
CA ILE A 338 6.44 5.53 -12.86
C ILE A 338 7.48 6.65 -13.03
N PRO A 339 7.39 7.47 -14.08
CA PRO A 339 8.27 8.60 -14.27
C PRO A 339 7.96 9.74 -13.27
N ASN A 340 8.97 10.54 -12.94
CA ASN A 340 8.85 11.70 -12.06
C ASN A 340 8.26 11.44 -10.67
N ALA A 341 8.34 10.20 -10.19
CA ALA A 341 7.92 9.86 -8.82
C ALA A 341 8.79 10.60 -7.80
N ILE A 342 8.22 10.96 -6.65
CA ILE A 342 9.00 11.40 -5.50
C ILE A 342 9.66 10.16 -4.91
N LEU A 343 10.99 10.11 -4.98
CA LEU A 343 11.78 8.99 -4.46
C LEU A 343 12.25 9.21 -3.03
N PHE A 344 12.35 10.48 -2.63
CA PHE A 344 12.75 10.89 -1.30
C PHE A 344 12.22 12.30 -1.04
N ALA A 345 11.74 12.59 0.17
CA ALA A 345 11.37 13.93 0.61
C ALA A 345 11.76 14.14 2.06
N TRP A 346 12.21 15.36 2.37
CA TRP A 346 12.56 15.76 3.73
C TRP A 346 12.13 17.20 3.99
N GLN A 347 11.67 17.49 5.21
CA GLN A 347 11.28 18.84 5.62
C GLN A 347 11.91 19.20 6.95
N TRP A 348 12.29 20.46 7.09
CA TRP A 348 12.77 21.07 8.32
C TRP A 348 11.70 22.01 8.88
N PRO A 349 11.62 22.16 10.22
CA PRO A 349 10.68 23.09 10.84
C PRO A 349 10.92 24.54 10.44
N VAL A 350 12.16 24.91 10.13
CA VAL A 350 12.60 26.26 9.77
C VAL A 350 13.47 26.22 8.53
N ALA A 351 13.31 27.21 7.66
CA ALA A 351 14.18 27.36 6.50
C ALA A 351 15.63 27.63 6.90
N GLY A 352 16.55 26.94 6.25
CA GLY A 352 17.98 27.02 6.51
C GLY A 352 18.81 26.67 5.28
N LYS A 353 20.13 26.75 5.43
CA LYS A 353 21.07 26.22 4.42
C LYS A 353 21.25 24.73 4.71
N HIS A 354 21.03 23.90 3.71
CA HIS A 354 21.10 22.45 3.82
C HIS A 354 21.93 21.83 2.71
N GLU A 355 22.49 20.67 3.02
CA GLU A 355 23.23 19.85 2.07
C GLU A 355 22.63 18.44 2.03
N ILE A 356 22.28 17.98 0.83
CA ILE A 356 21.93 16.58 0.58
C ILE A 356 23.04 15.96 -0.23
N LYS A 357 23.69 14.92 0.33
CA LYS A 357 24.66 14.11 -0.37
C LYS A 357 24.04 12.78 -0.76
N LEU A 358 24.26 12.38 -1.99
CA LEU A 358 23.74 11.13 -2.57
C LEU A 358 24.94 10.25 -2.95
N GLU A 359 24.95 9.03 -2.47
CA GLU A 359 25.94 8.01 -2.82
C GLU A 359 25.22 6.79 -3.41
N ALA A 360 25.79 6.22 -4.49
CA ALA A 360 25.22 4.98 -5.05
C ALA A 360 25.28 3.85 -4.02
N ASP A 361 24.18 3.10 -3.88
CA ASP A 361 24.05 2.00 -2.90
C ASP A 361 24.63 0.67 -3.41
N SER A 362 25.34 0.68 -4.53
CA SER A 362 25.96 -0.51 -5.10
C SER A 362 27.49 -0.44 -5.02
N PRO A 363 28.14 -1.56 -4.66
CA PRO A 363 29.59 -1.65 -4.76
C PRO A 363 30.05 -1.46 -6.21
N ALA A 364 31.20 -0.84 -6.37
CA ALA A 364 31.80 -0.58 -7.67
C ALA A 364 31.81 -1.84 -8.56
N GLY A 365 31.06 -1.81 -9.66
CA GLY A 365 30.99 -2.91 -10.63
C GLY A 365 29.58 -3.39 -11.00
N ALA A 366 28.54 -3.07 -10.25
CA ALA A 366 27.19 -3.56 -10.53
C ALA A 366 26.35 -2.68 -11.49
N GLY A 367 26.89 -1.62 -12.04
CA GLY A 367 26.33 -0.88 -13.19
C GLY A 367 25.00 -0.15 -12.98
N GLN A 368 24.52 -0.04 -11.73
CA GLN A 368 23.15 0.42 -11.49
C GLN A 368 23.11 1.58 -10.50
N ALA A 369 22.99 2.78 -11.05
CA ALA A 369 22.81 4.00 -10.27
C ALA A 369 21.35 4.46 -10.26
N ALA A 370 20.92 5.09 -9.16
CA ALA A 370 19.63 5.74 -9.10
C ALA A 370 19.51 6.83 -10.17
N HIS A 371 18.47 6.76 -10.98
CA HIS A 371 18.18 7.81 -11.97
C HIS A 371 17.27 8.86 -11.34
N LEU A 372 17.87 9.95 -10.89
CA LEU A 372 17.09 11.13 -10.51
C LEU A 372 16.75 11.93 -11.76
N SER A 373 15.51 12.35 -11.83
CA SER A 373 15.03 13.25 -12.85
C SER A 373 14.95 14.70 -12.35
N GLY A 374 15.07 15.00 -11.02
CA GLY A 374 15.16 16.32 -10.43
C GLY A 374 14.96 16.42 -8.94
N TYR A 375 14.99 17.67 -8.49
CA TYR A 375 14.61 17.98 -7.12
C TYR A 375 13.81 19.27 -7.06
N GLU A 376 13.00 19.38 -6.02
CA GLU A 376 12.24 20.55 -5.68
C GLU A 376 12.64 21.02 -4.29
N VAL A 377 12.62 22.33 -4.06
CA VAL A 377 12.92 22.94 -2.75
C VAL A 377 11.76 23.82 -2.30
N LYS A 378 11.52 23.84 -0.99
CA LYS A 378 10.49 24.65 -0.35
C LYS A 378 11.11 25.80 0.43
#